data_0c907d3a4c283c6450910ba40b8e5a52
#
_entry.id   0c907d3a4c283c6450910ba40b8e5a52
#
_cell.length_a   1.000
_cell.length_b   1.000
_cell.length_c   1.000
_cell.angle_alpha   90.00
_cell.angle_beta   90.00
_cell.angle_gamma   90.00
#
_symmetry.space_group_name_H-M   'P 1'
#
loop_
_entity.id
_entity.type
_entity.pdbx_description
1 polymer ?
#
loop_
_entity_poly.entity_id
_entity_poly.type
_entity_poly.pdbx_seq_one_letter_code
_entity_poly.pdbx_strand_id
1 'polypeptide(L)'
;MKEEDTKKKADVAAWAYALRLRTLPLSWAGTVMAAGLAASVGVFRWSVFVLMFFTASLLQILSNMANDYGDYVKGTDGESRIGPRRALASGRIAPGEFVRGMFVVCLLTMGVGLALVLTAFGWRAIGYVLLFLALGAGCIVAAVKYTVGRRAYGYSGWGEVFVFLFFGLVAVCGGTFLYTGRWDALWLLPGAALGLPSSGVLHLNNLRDAEGDRANGKNTLASRMSLGWGLAFQCGLIVGAIVLLLVYMDATYRMTLWYLPTALCLINIPLTVQI
;
A
#
# COMPACT_ATOMS: atom_id res chain seq x y z
N MET A 1 -9.02 -30.66 -37.64
CA MET A 1 -8.33 -31.13 -36.43
C MET A 1 -8.48 -29.99 -35.42
N LYS A 2 -9.45 -30.13 -34.52
CA LYS A 2 -9.74 -29.12 -33.48
C LYS A 2 -8.64 -29.21 -32.42
N GLU A 3 -7.81 -28.17 -32.28
CA GLU A 3 -6.98 -28.01 -31.12
C GLU A 3 -7.91 -27.90 -29.88
N GLU A 4 -7.92 -28.97 -29.11
CA GLU A 4 -8.47 -28.96 -27.75
C GLU A 4 -7.64 -27.97 -26.92
N ASP A 5 -8.21 -26.80 -26.74
CA ASP A 5 -7.75 -25.77 -25.81
C ASP A 5 -7.91 -26.34 -24.38
N THR A 6 -6.94 -27.18 -23.97
CA THR A 6 -6.83 -27.68 -22.61
C THR A 6 -6.57 -26.47 -21.72
N LYS A 7 -7.65 -25.81 -21.26
CA LYS A 7 -7.66 -24.81 -20.21
C LYS A 7 -6.94 -25.37 -18.99
N LYS A 8 -5.64 -25.21 -18.93
CA LYS A 8 -4.85 -25.45 -17.72
C LYS A 8 -5.46 -24.58 -16.61
N LYS A 9 -6.17 -25.21 -15.67
CA LYS A 9 -6.64 -24.50 -14.47
C LYS A 9 -5.41 -23.88 -13.79
N ALA A 10 -5.51 -22.60 -13.45
CA ALA A 10 -4.45 -21.94 -12.70
C ALA A 10 -4.22 -22.68 -11.39
N ASP A 11 -2.97 -23.05 -11.13
CA ASP A 11 -2.60 -23.75 -9.92
C ASP A 11 -2.55 -22.78 -8.70
N VAL A 12 -2.57 -23.32 -7.49
CA VAL A 12 -2.51 -22.55 -6.24
C VAL A 12 -1.24 -21.70 -6.17
N ALA A 13 -0.13 -22.19 -6.72
CA ALA A 13 1.14 -21.47 -6.74
C ALA A 13 1.07 -20.23 -7.66
N ALA A 14 0.36 -20.29 -8.79
CA ALA A 14 0.14 -19.15 -9.66
C ALA A 14 -0.67 -18.05 -8.95
N TRP A 15 -1.70 -18.44 -8.20
CA TRP A 15 -2.49 -17.49 -7.41
C TRP A 15 -1.67 -16.89 -6.25
N ALA A 16 -0.96 -17.70 -5.47
CA ALA A 16 -0.10 -17.20 -4.40
C ALA A 16 0.93 -16.18 -4.93
N TYR A 17 1.45 -16.42 -6.13
CA TYR A 17 2.35 -15.49 -6.81
C TYR A 17 1.64 -14.19 -7.23
N ALA A 18 0.42 -14.28 -7.76
CA ALA A 18 -0.38 -13.12 -8.17
C ALA A 18 -0.78 -12.22 -6.99
N LEU A 19 -1.07 -12.80 -5.84
CA LEU A 19 -1.45 -12.08 -4.61
C LEU A 19 -0.27 -11.28 -4.01
N ARG A 20 0.99 -11.60 -4.39
CA ARG A 20 2.22 -10.93 -3.91
C ARG A 20 2.30 -10.82 -2.40
N LEU A 21 2.09 -11.93 -1.69
CA LEU A 21 2.03 -11.97 -0.23
C LEU A 21 3.24 -11.30 0.46
N ARG A 22 4.40 -11.28 -0.21
CA ARG A 22 5.62 -10.60 0.27
C ARG A 22 5.47 -9.08 0.45
N THR A 23 4.45 -8.44 -0.12
CA THR A 23 4.21 -7.00 0.02
C THR A 23 3.25 -6.66 1.16
N LEU A 24 2.61 -7.66 1.78
CA LEU A 24 1.67 -7.47 2.88
C LEU A 24 2.25 -6.77 4.11
N PRO A 25 3.52 -7.00 4.51
CA PRO A 25 4.11 -6.29 5.64
C PRO A 25 4.01 -4.77 5.53
N LEU A 26 4.05 -4.22 4.30
CA LEU A 26 3.89 -2.78 4.07
C LEU A 26 2.51 -2.27 4.52
N SER A 27 1.44 -3.01 4.22
CA SER A 27 0.07 -2.65 4.64
C SER A 27 -0.17 -2.92 6.13
N TRP A 28 0.50 -3.93 6.71
CA TRP A 28 0.40 -4.24 8.14
C TRP A 28 1.07 -3.17 9.02
N ALA A 29 2.11 -2.51 8.53
CA ALA A 29 2.80 -1.46 9.27
C ALA A 29 1.85 -0.35 9.73
N GLY A 30 0.91 0.09 8.86
CA GLY A 30 -0.12 1.07 9.22
C GLY A 30 -1.10 0.55 10.27
N THR A 31 -1.50 -0.72 10.15
CA THR A 31 -2.37 -1.38 11.14
C THR A 31 -1.71 -1.47 12.51
N VAL A 32 -0.43 -1.87 12.56
CA VAL A 32 0.33 -1.98 13.81
C VAL A 32 0.55 -0.61 14.44
N MET A 33 0.92 0.40 13.63
CA MET A 33 1.11 1.77 14.12
C MET A 33 -0.19 2.32 14.73
N ALA A 34 -1.32 2.18 14.04
CA ALA A 34 -2.63 2.63 14.55
C ALA A 34 -3.04 1.90 15.84
N ALA A 35 -2.77 0.60 15.92
CA ALA A 35 -3.02 -0.21 17.12
C ALA A 35 -2.13 0.23 18.29
N GLY A 36 -0.85 0.55 18.03
CA GLY A 36 0.08 1.08 19.03
C GLY A 36 -0.39 2.43 19.59
N LEU A 37 -0.82 3.34 18.70
CA LEU A 37 -1.40 4.64 19.10
C LEU A 37 -2.68 4.45 19.94
N ALA A 38 -3.57 3.53 19.55
CA ALA A 38 -4.76 3.22 20.33
C ALA A 38 -4.42 2.61 21.70
N ALA A 39 -3.42 1.75 21.77
CA ALA A 39 -2.94 1.16 23.01
C ALA A 39 -2.34 2.19 23.95
N SER A 40 -1.59 3.16 23.42
CA SER A 40 -0.98 4.24 24.23
C SER A 40 -2.00 5.13 24.94
N VAL A 41 -3.22 5.21 24.41
CA VAL A 41 -4.35 5.94 25.03
C VAL A 41 -5.38 4.99 25.68
N GLY A 42 -5.05 3.70 25.86
CA GLY A 42 -5.82 2.73 26.62
C GLY A 42 -7.09 2.20 25.95
N VAL A 43 -7.25 2.32 24.63
CA VAL A 43 -8.48 1.93 23.91
C VAL A 43 -8.28 0.83 22.86
N PHE A 44 -7.23 0.03 22.98
CA PHE A 44 -6.97 -1.08 22.07
C PHE A 44 -8.07 -2.14 22.12
N ARG A 45 -8.50 -2.66 20.96
CA ARG A 45 -9.50 -3.73 20.80
C ARG A 45 -9.04 -4.76 19.79
N TRP A 46 -8.92 -6.02 20.19
CA TRP A 46 -8.50 -7.12 19.32
C TRP A 46 -9.41 -7.31 18.10
N SER A 47 -10.72 -7.16 18.26
CA SER A 47 -11.67 -7.28 17.15
C SER A 47 -11.41 -6.26 16.04
N VAL A 48 -11.14 -5.00 16.41
CA VAL A 48 -10.79 -3.95 15.47
C VAL A 48 -9.44 -4.24 14.81
N PHE A 49 -8.44 -4.69 15.58
CA PHE A 49 -7.11 -5.03 15.07
C PHE A 49 -7.18 -6.11 13.99
N VAL A 50 -7.84 -7.24 14.28
CA VAL A 50 -7.94 -8.37 13.36
C VAL A 50 -8.67 -7.98 12.07
N LEU A 51 -9.81 -7.29 12.19
CA LEU A 51 -10.57 -6.86 11.02
C LEU A 51 -9.80 -5.82 10.19
N MET A 52 -9.09 -4.89 10.83
CA MET A 52 -8.25 -3.91 10.14
C MET A 52 -7.08 -4.58 9.44
N PHE A 53 -6.44 -5.57 10.07
CA PHE A 53 -5.36 -6.36 9.49
C PHE A 53 -5.82 -7.08 8.21
N PHE A 54 -6.98 -7.74 8.25
CA PHE A 54 -7.53 -8.40 7.05
C PHE A 54 -7.99 -7.40 6.00
N THR A 55 -8.60 -6.28 6.38
CA THR A 55 -9.01 -5.22 5.43
C THR A 55 -7.77 -4.66 4.70
N ALA A 56 -6.71 -4.33 5.43
CA ALA A 56 -5.45 -3.83 4.86
C ALA A 56 -4.79 -4.87 3.93
N SER A 57 -4.80 -6.15 4.33
CA SER A 57 -4.28 -7.25 3.52
C SER A 57 -5.04 -7.39 2.21
N LEU A 58 -6.37 -7.38 2.25
CA LEU A 58 -7.23 -7.52 1.08
C LEU A 58 -7.10 -6.31 0.12
N LEU A 59 -7.02 -5.08 0.66
CA LEU A 59 -6.76 -3.87 -0.13
C LEU A 59 -5.39 -3.96 -0.82
N GLN A 60 -4.35 -4.43 -0.14
CA GLN A 60 -3.02 -4.62 -0.71
C GLN A 60 -3.03 -5.66 -1.83
N ILE A 61 -3.69 -6.80 -1.61
CA ILE A 61 -3.87 -7.85 -2.61
C ILE A 61 -4.61 -7.29 -3.83
N LEU A 62 -5.72 -6.59 -3.63
CA LEU A 62 -6.49 -5.99 -4.71
C LEU A 62 -5.64 -4.99 -5.52
N SER A 63 -4.86 -4.16 -4.85
CA SER A 63 -3.93 -3.23 -5.49
C SER A 63 -2.87 -3.96 -6.33
N ASN A 64 -2.29 -5.04 -5.80
CA ASN A 64 -1.32 -5.86 -6.52
C ASN A 64 -1.93 -6.49 -7.78
N MET A 65 -3.14 -7.06 -7.67
CA MET A 65 -3.85 -7.64 -8.80
C MET A 65 -4.25 -6.58 -9.83
N ALA A 66 -4.73 -5.41 -9.39
CA ALA A 66 -5.07 -4.30 -10.29
C ALA A 66 -3.83 -3.81 -11.05
N ASN A 67 -2.68 -3.76 -10.40
CA ASN A 67 -1.41 -3.42 -11.04
C ASN A 67 -1.01 -4.44 -12.10
N ASP A 68 -1.10 -5.74 -11.80
CA ASP A 68 -0.78 -6.80 -12.75
C ASP A 68 -1.71 -6.75 -13.96
N TYR A 69 -3.01 -6.55 -13.75
CA TYR A 69 -3.99 -6.45 -14.81
C TYR A 69 -3.79 -5.19 -15.66
N GLY A 70 -3.58 -4.05 -15.03
CA GLY A 70 -3.39 -2.77 -15.73
C GLY A 70 -2.15 -2.74 -16.60
N ASP A 71 -1.02 -3.26 -16.07
CA ASP A 71 0.23 -3.35 -16.80
C ASP A 71 0.15 -4.39 -17.93
N TYR A 72 -0.56 -5.50 -17.73
CA TYR A 72 -0.85 -6.51 -18.78
C TYR A 72 -1.64 -5.89 -19.95
N VAL A 73 -2.74 -5.19 -19.65
CA VAL A 73 -3.58 -4.57 -20.69
C VAL A 73 -2.82 -3.49 -21.47
N LYS A 74 -1.86 -2.81 -20.84
CA LYS A 74 -1.04 -1.78 -21.47
C LYS A 74 0.22 -2.33 -22.17
N GLY A 75 0.51 -3.64 -22.00
CA GLY A 75 1.68 -4.27 -22.60
C GLY A 75 3.01 -3.83 -21.97
N THR A 76 3.00 -3.21 -20.78
CA THR A 76 4.20 -2.72 -20.11
C THR A 76 4.98 -3.81 -19.36
N ASP A 77 4.42 -5.01 -19.22
CA ASP A 77 5.05 -6.18 -18.58
C ASP A 77 5.77 -7.11 -19.61
N GLY A 78 6.36 -6.54 -20.68
CA GLY A 78 7.11 -7.25 -21.71
C GLY A 78 8.46 -7.82 -21.24
N GLU A 79 9.25 -8.34 -22.20
CA GLU A 79 10.57 -8.96 -21.95
C GLU A 79 11.63 -7.98 -21.42
N SER A 80 11.44 -6.68 -21.61
CA SER A 80 12.34 -5.62 -21.12
C SER A 80 12.24 -5.36 -19.62
N ARG A 81 11.33 -6.04 -18.90
CA ARG A 81 11.15 -5.84 -17.47
C ARG A 81 12.28 -6.49 -16.66
N ILE A 82 12.99 -5.71 -15.83
CA ILE A 82 14.07 -6.18 -14.95
C ILE A 82 13.52 -6.98 -13.76
N GLY A 83 12.30 -6.69 -13.31
CA GLY A 83 11.65 -7.37 -12.17
C GLY A 83 11.07 -8.75 -12.54
N PRO A 84 10.62 -9.55 -11.53
CA PRO A 84 10.05 -10.87 -11.76
C PRO A 84 8.83 -10.79 -12.69
N ARG A 85 8.70 -11.76 -13.61
CA ARG A 85 7.55 -11.83 -14.53
C ARG A 85 6.25 -11.95 -13.72
N ARG A 86 5.24 -11.18 -14.08
CA ARG A 86 3.95 -11.18 -13.40
C ARG A 86 3.10 -12.41 -13.77
N ALA A 87 2.22 -12.86 -12.87
CA ALA A 87 1.43 -14.07 -13.07
C ALA A 87 0.56 -14.01 -14.33
N LEU A 88 -0.06 -12.85 -14.59
CA LEU A 88 -0.91 -12.65 -15.75
C LEU A 88 -0.08 -12.59 -17.05
N ALA A 89 1.00 -11.81 -17.06
CA ALA A 89 1.90 -11.69 -18.22
C ALA A 89 2.65 -13.00 -18.55
N SER A 90 2.81 -13.91 -17.59
CA SER A 90 3.40 -15.23 -17.81
C SER A 90 2.42 -16.26 -18.37
N GLY A 91 1.13 -15.90 -18.54
CA GLY A 91 0.08 -16.82 -19.02
C GLY A 91 -0.32 -17.93 -18.03
N ARG A 92 0.14 -17.85 -16.76
CA ARG A 92 -0.18 -18.84 -15.72
C ARG A 92 -1.65 -18.81 -15.29
N ILE A 93 -2.28 -17.64 -15.41
CA ILE A 93 -3.70 -17.44 -15.09
C ILE A 93 -4.35 -16.78 -16.32
N ALA A 94 -5.48 -17.32 -16.75
CA ALA A 94 -6.22 -16.72 -17.86
C ALA A 94 -6.79 -15.33 -17.46
N PRO A 95 -6.79 -14.33 -18.35
CA PRO A 95 -7.26 -12.98 -18.02
C PRO A 95 -8.68 -12.94 -17.43
N GLY A 96 -9.60 -13.75 -17.96
CA GLY A 96 -10.95 -13.82 -17.43
C GLY A 96 -11.06 -14.43 -16.03
N GLU A 97 -10.18 -15.39 -15.69
CA GLU A 97 -10.10 -15.94 -14.34
C GLU A 97 -9.49 -14.93 -13.37
N PHE A 98 -8.46 -14.19 -13.83
CA PHE A 98 -7.82 -13.16 -13.05
C PHE A 98 -8.80 -12.04 -12.66
N VAL A 99 -9.61 -11.56 -13.61
CA VAL A 99 -10.65 -10.54 -13.35
C VAL A 99 -11.71 -11.06 -12.37
N ARG A 100 -12.12 -12.33 -12.50
CA ARG A 100 -13.04 -12.94 -11.52
C ARG A 100 -12.42 -13.01 -10.13
N GLY A 101 -11.14 -13.37 -10.02
CA GLY A 101 -10.39 -13.34 -8.76
C GLY A 101 -10.33 -11.94 -8.14
N MET A 102 -10.06 -10.90 -8.95
CA MET A 102 -10.10 -9.51 -8.51
C MET A 102 -11.47 -9.12 -7.97
N PHE A 103 -12.54 -9.54 -8.64
CA PHE A 103 -13.91 -9.25 -8.19
C PHE A 103 -14.21 -9.92 -6.84
N VAL A 104 -13.80 -11.18 -6.65
CA VAL A 104 -13.96 -11.88 -5.37
C VAL A 104 -13.18 -11.16 -4.26
N VAL A 105 -11.93 -10.77 -4.50
CA VAL A 105 -11.13 -10.02 -3.52
C VAL A 105 -11.79 -8.68 -3.21
N CYS A 106 -12.35 -7.98 -4.20
CA CYS A 106 -13.08 -6.73 -3.99
C CYS A 106 -14.30 -6.93 -3.07
N LEU A 107 -15.12 -7.95 -3.31
CA LEU A 107 -16.28 -8.27 -2.47
C LEU A 107 -15.86 -8.63 -1.03
N LEU A 108 -14.80 -9.42 -0.87
CA LEU A 108 -14.24 -9.75 0.45
C LEU A 108 -13.76 -8.49 1.17
N THR A 109 -13.06 -7.59 0.44
CA THR A 109 -12.61 -6.31 0.99
C THR A 109 -13.77 -5.46 1.51
N MET A 110 -14.84 -5.38 0.73
CA MET A 110 -16.05 -4.65 1.13
C MET A 110 -16.72 -5.27 2.34
N GLY A 111 -16.86 -6.61 2.38
CA GLY A 111 -17.49 -7.33 3.49
C GLY A 111 -16.70 -7.20 4.79
N VAL A 112 -15.39 -7.44 4.76
CA VAL A 112 -14.51 -7.30 5.93
C VAL A 112 -14.40 -5.84 6.37
N GLY A 113 -14.32 -4.89 5.43
CA GLY A 113 -14.32 -3.45 5.71
C GLY A 113 -15.62 -2.99 6.37
N LEU A 114 -16.78 -3.48 5.91
CA LEU A 114 -18.07 -3.21 6.54
C LEU A 114 -18.10 -3.77 7.97
N ALA A 115 -17.67 -5.02 8.17
CA ALA A 115 -17.58 -5.64 9.50
C ALA A 115 -16.65 -4.83 10.42
N LEU A 116 -15.51 -4.34 9.91
CA LEU A 116 -14.59 -3.47 10.65
C LEU A 116 -15.29 -2.20 11.14
N VAL A 117 -15.94 -1.48 10.23
CA VAL A 117 -16.59 -0.19 10.56
C VAL A 117 -17.74 -0.38 11.54
N LEU A 118 -18.55 -1.42 11.37
CA LEU A 118 -19.64 -1.76 12.29
C LEU A 118 -19.12 -2.20 13.67
N THR A 119 -18.01 -2.93 13.72
CA THR A 119 -17.36 -3.30 14.99
C THR A 119 -16.75 -2.07 15.69
N ALA A 120 -16.23 -1.11 14.92
CA ALA A 120 -15.66 0.13 15.45
C ALA A 120 -16.71 1.04 16.08
N PHE A 121 -17.81 1.32 15.36
CA PHE A 121 -18.76 2.37 15.71
C PHE A 121 -20.17 1.90 16.07
N GLY A 122 -20.53 0.67 15.67
CA GLY A 122 -21.91 0.17 15.78
C GLY A 122 -22.89 0.88 14.83
N TRP A 123 -24.12 0.39 14.78
CA TRP A 123 -25.17 0.91 13.89
C TRP A 123 -25.66 2.31 14.27
N ARG A 124 -25.47 2.72 15.54
CA ARG A 124 -25.97 4.02 16.03
C ARG A 124 -25.16 5.21 15.52
N ALA A 125 -23.90 5.00 15.18
CA ALA A 125 -23.02 6.05 14.68
C ALA A 125 -22.99 6.11 13.13
N ILE A 126 -24.17 6.13 12.50
CA ILE A 126 -24.34 6.00 11.05
C ILE A 126 -23.48 6.98 10.25
N GLY A 127 -23.25 8.20 10.75
CA GLY A 127 -22.41 9.20 10.08
C GLY A 127 -20.95 8.71 9.90
N TYR A 128 -20.38 8.12 10.94
CA TYR A 128 -19.02 7.53 10.85
C TYR A 128 -19.02 6.28 9.98
N VAL A 129 -20.08 5.46 10.06
CA VAL A 129 -20.21 4.28 9.19
C VAL A 129 -20.19 4.70 7.71
N LEU A 130 -21.01 5.67 7.33
CA LEU A 130 -21.05 6.16 5.95
C LEU A 130 -19.74 6.81 5.51
N LEU A 131 -19.10 7.60 6.39
CA LEU A 131 -17.80 8.23 6.11
C LEU A 131 -16.73 7.16 5.81
N PHE A 132 -16.61 6.15 6.67
CA PHE A 132 -15.58 5.12 6.50
C PHE A 132 -15.88 4.17 5.33
N LEU A 133 -17.14 3.90 5.03
CA LEU A 133 -17.52 3.18 3.81
C LEU A 133 -17.16 3.97 2.55
N ALA A 134 -17.38 5.28 2.54
CA ALA A 134 -16.96 6.14 1.44
C ALA A 134 -15.43 6.18 1.30
N LEU A 135 -14.69 6.29 2.40
CA LEU A 135 -13.22 6.21 2.40
C LEU A 135 -12.74 4.84 1.88
N GLY A 136 -13.35 3.75 2.34
CA GLY A 136 -13.04 2.40 1.86
C GLY A 136 -13.29 2.21 0.37
N ALA A 137 -14.43 2.70 -0.12
CA ALA A 137 -14.72 2.73 -1.56
C ALA A 137 -13.68 3.58 -2.32
N GLY A 138 -13.28 4.73 -1.77
CA GLY A 138 -12.21 5.56 -2.31
C GLY A 138 -10.87 4.82 -2.39
N CYS A 139 -10.51 4.03 -1.36
CA CYS A 139 -9.31 3.19 -1.36
C CYS A 139 -9.36 2.13 -2.48
N ILE A 140 -10.51 1.46 -2.66
CA ILE A 140 -10.70 0.47 -3.73
C ILE A 140 -10.56 1.13 -5.11
N VAL A 141 -11.23 2.27 -5.31
CA VAL A 141 -11.14 3.04 -6.57
C VAL A 141 -9.70 3.48 -6.82
N ALA A 142 -9.00 3.97 -5.81
CA ALA A 142 -7.60 4.37 -5.92
C ALA A 142 -6.71 3.18 -6.28
N ALA A 143 -6.88 2.03 -5.63
CA ALA A 143 -6.12 0.82 -5.93
C ALA A 143 -6.28 0.38 -7.39
N VAL A 144 -7.50 0.42 -7.92
CA VAL A 144 -7.78 0.07 -9.31
C VAL A 144 -7.26 1.14 -10.28
N LYS A 145 -7.52 2.42 -10.01
CA LYS A 145 -7.14 3.55 -10.88
C LYS A 145 -5.64 3.83 -10.91
N TYR A 146 -4.87 3.18 -10.03
CA TYR A 146 -3.40 3.28 -10.05
C TYR A 146 -2.82 2.90 -11.42
N THR A 147 -3.27 1.77 -11.99
CA THR A 147 -2.78 1.26 -13.29
C THR A 147 -3.87 1.07 -14.33
N VAL A 148 -5.14 0.87 -13.92
CA VAL A 148 -6.24 0.58 -14.83
C VAL A 148 -6.88 1.86 -15.37
N GLY A 149 -7.11 1.88 -16.68
CA GLY A 149 -7.80 2.96 -17.39
C GLY A 149 -6.85 3.93 -18.11
N ARG A 150 -7.46 4.85 -18.90
CA ARG A 150 -6.72 5.80 -19.78
C ARG A 150 -5.89 6.82 -19.00
N ARG A 151 -6.32 7.21 -17.78
CA ARG A 151 -5.67 8.20 -16.91
C ARG A 151 -5.25 7.54 -15.59
N ALA A 152 -4.48 6.45 -15.68
CA ALA A 152 -3.94 5.79 -14.51
C ALA A 152 -2.89 6.69 -13.85
N TYR A 153 -3.09 7.06 -12.58
CA TYR A 153 -2.25 8.04 -11.92
C TYR A 153 -0.83 7.51 -11.59
N GLY A 154 -0.65 6.18 -11.49
CA GLY A 154 0.67 5.56 -11.37
C GLY A 154 1.55 5.77 -12.61
N TYR A 155 0.94 6.06 -13.77
CA TYR A 155 1.63 6.41 -15.01
C TYR A 155 1.90 7.92 -15.15
N SER A 156 1.48 8.73 -14.20
CA SER A 156 1.55 10.20 -14.26
C SER A 156 2.44 10.80 -13.18
N GLY A 157 3.17 9.97 -12.41
CA GLY A 157 4.08 10.42 -11.35
C GLY A 157 3.41 10.75 -10.02
N TRP A 158 2.14 10.37 -9.82
CA TRP A 158 1.42 10.55 -8.57
C TRP A 158 1.47 9.36 -7.63
N GLY A 159 2.15 8.28 -8.02
CA GLY A 159 2.20 7.04 -7.26
C GLY A 159 2.68 7.20 -5.84
N GLU A 160 3.81 7.88 -5.65
CA GLU A 160 4.43 8.13 -4.35
C GLU A 160 3.52 8.96 -3.43
N VAL A 161 2.81 9.95 -3.97
CA VAL A 161 1.86 10.78 -3.20
C VAL A 161 0.68 9.93 -2.71
N PHE A 162 0.11 9.10 -3.56
CA PHE A 162 -1.00 8.24 -3.17
C PHE A 162 -0.57 7.16 -2.15
N VAL A 163 0.63 6.59 -2.29
CA VAL A 163 1.18 5.67 -1.29
C VAL A 163 1.37 6.38 0.04
N PHE A 164 1.96 7.58 0.05
CA PHE A 164 2.07 8.40 1.25
C PHE A 164 0.71 8.60 1.95
N LEU A 165 -0.31 8.99 1.19
CA LEU A 165 -1.63 9.26 1.73
C LEU A 165 -2.28 7.98 2.28
N PHE A 166 -2.32 6.90 1.50
CA PHE A 166 -3.08 5.70 1.88
C PHE A 166 -2.35 4.82 2.90
N PHE A 167 -1.03 4.59 2.74
CA PHE A 167 -0.26 3.74 3.66
C PHE A 167 0.21 4.51 4.91
N GLY A 168 0.32 5.82 4.81
CA GLY A 168 0.65 6.70 5.92
C GLY A 168 -0.61 7.24 6.60
N LEU A 169 -1.14 8.34 6.07
CA LEU A 169 -2.16 9.11 6.77
C LEU A 169 -3.47 8.35 6.95
N VAL A 170 -4.02 7.76 5.89
CA VAL A 170 -5.31 7.03 5.98
C VAL A 170 -5.17 5.80 6.87
N ALA A 171 -4.11 5.00 6.68
CA ALA A 171 -3.91 3.78 7.45
C ALA A 171 -3.67 4.06 8.94
N VAL A 172 -2.84 5.05 9.27
CA VAL A 172 -2.51 5.37 10.67
C VAL A 172 -3.58 6.22 11.31
N CYS A 173 -3.91 7.40 10.76
CA CYS A 173 -4.87 8.30 11.39
C CYS A 173 -6.30 7.75 11.33
N GLY A 174 -6.71 7.23 10.17
CA GLY A 174 -8.01 6.57 10.00
C GLY A 174 -8.12 5.30 10.87
N GLY A 175 -7.04 4.50 10.89
CA GLY A 175 -6.95 3.31 11.73
C GLY A 175 -7.06 3.64 13.22
N THR A 176 -6.34 4.65 13.71
CA THR A 176 -6.43 5.08 15.11
C THR A 176 -7.82 5.62 15.45
N PHE A 177 -8.44 6.34 14.51
CA PHE A 177 -9.82 6.83 14.67
C PHE A 177 -10.82 5.68 14.81
N LEU A 178 -10.66 4.55 14.14
CA LEU A 178 -11.52 3.36 14.30
C LEU A 178 -11.50 2.80 15.74
N TYR A 179 -10.42 2.99 16.49
CA TYR A 179 -10.35 2.60 17.90
C TYR A 179 -10.94 3.64 18.84
N THR A 180 -10.61 4.92 18.59
CA THR A 180 -10.80 6.02 19.54
C THR A 180 -12.12 6.75 19.36
N GLY A 181 -12.65 6.79 18.14
CA GLY A 181 -13.76 7.68 17.74
C GLY A 181 -13.41 9.18 17.85
N ARG A 182 -12.13 9.52 18.01
CA ARG A 182 -11.63 10.89 18.21
C ARG A 182 -10.57 11.20 17.19
N TRP A 183 -10.41 12.48 16.87
CA TRP A 183 -9.35 12.99 16.04
C TRP A 183 -8.29 13.71 16.88
N ASP A 184 -7.02 13.41 16.61
CA ASP A 184 -5.90 14.15 17.16
C ASP A 184 -4.92 14.51 16.02
N ALA A 185 -4.63 15.78 15.85
CA ALA A 185 -3.72 16.26 14.83
C ALA A 185 -2.28 15.75 15.00
N LEU A 186 -1.88 15.39 16.21
CA LEU A 186 -0.56 14.81 16.48
C LEU A 186 -0.38 13.45 15.76
N TRP A 187 -1.44 12.72 15.45
CA TRP A 187 -1.35 11.46 14.70
C TRP A 187 -0.93 11.64 13.23
N LEU A 188 -1.00 12.88 12.70
CA LEU A 188 -0.44 13.19 11.39
C LEU A 188 1.07 12.95 11.35
N LEU A 189 1.80 13.17 12.46
CA LEU A 189 3.24 12.97 12.52
C LEU A 189 3.63 11.49 12.33
N PRO A 190 3.15 10.52 13.14
CA PRO A 190 3.45 9.10 12.91
C PRO A 190 2.83 8.58 11.60
N GLY A 191 1.68 9.12 11.16
CA GLY A 191 1.10 8.79 9.85
C GLY A 191 2.01 9.22 8.71
N ALA A 192 2.50 10.44 8.72
CA ALA A 192 3.45 10.93 7.72
C ALA A 192 4.79 10.20 7.82
N ALA A 193 5.29 9.95 9.03
CA ALA A 193 6.52 9.21 9.27
C ALA A 193 6.50 7.79 8.69
N LEU A 194 5.33 7.13 8.69
CA LEU A 194 5.16 5.84 8.03
C LEU A 194 4.92 5.98 6.52
N GLY A 195 4.22 7.02 6.09
CA GLY A 195 3.91 7.29 4.69
C GLY A 195 5.15 7.55 3.84
N LEU A 196 6.15 8.25 4.39
CA LEU A 196 7.40 8.56 3.68
C LEU A 196 8.18 7.30 3.27
N PRO A 197 8.56 6.36 4.15
CA PRO A 197 9.26 5.15 3.76
C PRO A 197 8.38 4.22 2.92
N SER A 198 7.06 4.23 3.11
CA SER A 198 6.14 3.48 2.25
C SER A 198 6.20 3.98 0.80
N SER A 199 6.24 5.30 0.59
CA SER A 199 6.48 5.92 -0.72
C SER A 199 7.87 5.57 -1.25
N GLY A 200 8.86 5.49 -0.36
CA GLY A 200 10.22 5.09 -0.70
C GLY A 200 10.32 3.69 -1.29
N VAL A 201 9.52 2.73 -0.77
CA VAL A 201 9.45 1.37 -1.36
C VAL A 201 8.97 1.42 -2.80
N LEU A 202 7.93 2.21 -3.10
CA LEU A 202 7.46 2.40 -4.47
C LEU A 202 8.51 3.12 -5.32
N HIS A 203 9.11 4.19 -4.78
CA HIS A 203 10.13 4.98 -5.48
C HIS A 203 11.32 4.13 -5.89
N LEU A 204 11.85 3.28 -5.02
CA LEU A 204 12.95 2.36 -5.34
C LEU A 204 12.58 1.38 -6.45
N ASN A 205 11.36 0.82 -6.42
CA ASN A 205 10.88 -0.03 -7.49
C ASN A 205 10.82 0.73 -8.83
N ASN A 206 10.29 1.95 -8.81
CA ASN A 206 10.21 2.80 -10.00
C ASN A 206 11.61 3.25 -10.47
N LEU A 207 12.56 3.46 -9.56
CA LEU A 207 13.93 3.85 -9.89
C LEU A 207 14.69 2.71 -10.57
N ARG A 208 14.53 1.47 -10.08
CA ARG A 208 15.07 0.26 -10.73
C ARG A 208 14.51 0.09 -12.14
N ASP A 209 13.22 0.32 -12.32
CA ASP A 209 12.50 0.09 -13.57
C ASP A 209 12.47 1.34 -14.48
N ALA A 210 13.17 2.44 -14.12
CA ALA A 210 13.05 3.77 -14.74
C ALA A 210 13.33 3.81 -16.24
N GLU A 211 14.31 3.04 -16.73
CA GLU A 211 14.63 2.98 -18.15
C GLU A 211 13.53 2.29 -18.94
N GLY A 212 13.05 1.14 -18.45
CA GLY A 212 11.93 0.42 -19.04
C GLY A 212 10.63 1.22 -18.99
N ASP A 213 10.37 1.93 -17.90
CA ASP A 213 9.22 2.81 -17.74
C ASP A 213 9.23 3.94 -18.78
N ARG A 214 10.38 4.59 -19.02
CA ARG A 214 10.54 5.61 -20.09
C ARG A 214 10.25 5.04 -21.47
N ALA A 215 10.82 3.88 -21.78
CA ALA A 215 10.64 3.23 -23.09
C ALA A 215 9.16 2.87 -23.34
N ASN A 216 8.40 2.55 -22.29
CA ASN A 216 6.99 2.19 -22.36
C ASN A 216 6.02 3.38 -22.13
N GLY A 217 6.52 4.62 -22.10
CA GLY A 217 5.71 5.83 -21.92
C GLY A 217 5.10 5.99 -20.51
N LYS A 218 5.64 5.27 -19.50
CA LYS A 218 5.23 5.38 -18.12
C LYS A 218 6.03 6.48 -17.41
N ASN A 219 5.41 7.61 -17.16
CA ASN A 219 6.03 8.81 -16.60
C ASN A 219 5.97 8.81 -15.05
N THR A 220 6.67 7.88 -14.39
CA THR A 220 6.80 7.86 -12.94
C THR A 220 7.67 9.02 -12.45
N LEU A 221 7.62 9.32 -11.14
CA LEU A 221 8.49 10.34 -10.55
C LEU A 221 9.96 9.96 -10.75
N ALA A 222 10.33 8.70 -10.52
CA ALA A 222 11.68 8.18 -10.68
C ALA A 222 12.15 8.22 -12.15
N SER A 223 11.25 7.95 -13.12
CA SER A 223 11.62 8.01 -14.55
C SER A 223 11.99 9.42 -15.04
N ARG A 224 11.65 10.47 -14.29
CA ARG A 224 11.98 11.87 -14.59
C ARG A 224 13.27 12.33 -13.92
N MET A 225 13.85 11.53 -13.04
CA MET A 225 15.05 11.86 -12.26
C MET A 225 16.29 11.15 -12.83
N SER A 226 17.47 11.72 -12.59
CA SER A 226 18.72 10.97 -12.68
C SER A 226 18.85 10.05 -11.47
N LEU A 227 19.67 9.00 -11.57
CA LEU A 227 19.91 8.07 -10.46
C LEU A 227 20.34 8.81 -9.18
N GLY A 228 21.26 9.78 -9.28
CA GLY A 228 21.73 10.54 -8.13
C GLY A 228 20.62 11.32 -7.44
N TRP A 229 19.75 12.00 -8.20
CA TRP A 229 18.58 12.69 -7.64
C TRP A 229 17.55 11.72 -7.05
N GLY A 230 17.32 10.57 -7.69
CA GLY A 230 16.44 9.53 -7.16
C GLY A 230 16.93 8.99 -5.81
N LEU A 231 18.22 8.73 -5.66
CA LEU A 231 18.83 8.31 -4.39
C LEU A 231 18.78 9.41 -3.33
N ALA A 232 19.04 10.67 -3.69
CA ALA A 232 18.92 11.80 -2.77
C ALA A 232 17.48 11.97 -2.27
N PHE A 233 16.49 11.84 -3.15
CA PHE A 233 15.08 11.85 -2.78
C PHE A 233 14.74 10.72 -1.82
N GLN A 234 15.22 9.49 -2.09
CA GLN A 234 15.04 8.33 -1.19
C GLN A 234 15.61 8.59 0.21
N CYS A 235 16.83 9.13 0.30
CA CYS A 235 17.43 9.52 1.59
C CYS A 235 16.57 10.58 2.30
N GLY A 236 16.06 11.57 1.56
CA GLY A 236 15.16 12.59 2.09
C GLY A 236 13.88 12.01 2.71
N LEU A 237 13.27 11.00 2.08
CA LEU A 237 12.10 10.31 2.63
C LEU A 237 12.42 9.62 3.97
N ILE A 238 13.58 8.96 4.08
CA ILE A 238 14.00 8.27 5.31
C ILE A 238 14.31 9.28 6.42
N VAL A 239 15.11 10.30 6.11
CA VAL A 239 15.45 11.36 7.09
C VAL A 239 14.20 12.10 7.56
N GLY A 240 13.29 12.43 6.64
CA GLY A 240 12.00 13.04 6.96
C GLY A 240 11.16 12.19 7.91
N ALA A 241 11.10 10.88 7.67
CA ALA A 241 10.39 9.95 8.56
C ALA A 241 10.96 9.94 9.98
N ILE A 242 12.29 9.91 10.09
CA ILE A 242 12.98 9.95 11.39
C ILE A 242 12.69 11.28 12.13
N VAL A 243 12.80 12.39 11.43
CA VAL A 243 12.52 13.72 12.02
C VAL A 243 11.08 13.80 12.53
N LEU A 244 10.10 13.33 11.73
CA LEU A 244 8.70 13.34 12.13
C LEU A 244 8.42 12.47 13.35
N LEU A 245 9.06 11.29 13.45
CA LEU A 245 8.98 10.46 14.64
C LEU A 245 9.58 11.12 15.87
N LEU A 246 10.75 11.73 15.73
CA LEU A 246 11.39 12.47 16.83
C LEU A 246 10.50 13.61 17.33
N VAL A 247 9.93 14.40 16.42
CA VAL A 247 8.99 15.49 16.76
C VAL A 247 7.76 14.95 17.48
N TYR A 248 7.18 13.82 16.99
CA TYR A 248 6.05 13.19 17.65
C TYR A 248 6.37 12.73 19.07
N MET A 249 7.53 12.10 19.24
CA MET A 249 7.99 11.58 20.53
C MET A 249 8.25 12.69 21.53
N ASP A 250 8.89 13.77 21.09
CA ASP A 250 9.13 14.96 21.93
C ASP A 250 7.80 15.61 22.35
N ALA A 251 6.88 15.82 21.40
CA ALA A 251 5.58 16.43 21.66
C ALA A 251 4.70 15.60 22.61
N THR A 252 4.81 14.25 22.57
CA THR A 252 3.92 13.36 23.31
C THR A 252 4.49 12.93 24.66
N TYR A 253 5.77 12.62 24.73
CA TYR A 253 6.36 11.92 25.89
C TYR A 253 7.41 12.78 26.64
N ARG A 254 7.84 13.94 26.11
CA ARG A 254 8.90 14.78 26.68
C ARG A 254 10.15 13.98 27.09
N MET A 255 10.52 12.94 26.33
CA MET A 255 11.52 11.97 26.75
C MET A 255 12.73 11.91 25.83
N THR A 256 13.91 12.02 26.44
CA THR A 256 15.23 11.91 25.82
C THR A 256 15.70 10.48 25.45
N LEU A 257 15.03 9.42 25.89
CA LEU A 257 15.54 8.05 25.79
C LEU A 257 14.92 7.18 24.65
N TRP A 258 13.97 7.69 23.89
CA TRP A 258 13.31 6.94 22.82
C TRP A 258 13.96 7.07 21.44
N TYR A 259 15.21 7.50 21.36
CA TYR A 259 15.97 7.58 20.10
C TYR A 259 16.37 6.20 19.54
N LEU A 260 16.28 5.12 20.34
CA LEU A 260 16.64 3.76 19.93
C LEU A 260 15.80 3.20 18.74
N PRO A 261 14.44 3.32 18.70
CA PRO A 261 13.68 2.87 17.55
C PRO A 261 13.97 3.67 16.27
N THR A 262 14.30 4.97 16.40
CA THR A 262 14.65 5.81 15.24
C THR A 262 16.04 5.48 14.71
N ALA A 263 16.98 5.11 15.58
CA ALA A 263 18.30 4.62 15.18
C ALA A 263 18.21 3.33 14.35
N LEU A 264 17.24 2.45 14.64
CA LEU A 264 16.99 1.24 13.84
C LEU A 264 16.52 1.56 12.41
N CYS A 265 15.83 2.69 12.19
CA CYS A 265 15.50 3.15 10.85
C CYS A 265 16.74 3.57 10.04
N LEU A 266 17.81 4.04 10.72
CA LEU A 266 19.07 4.42 10.09
C LEU A 266 19.83 3.20 9.52
N ILE A 267 19.62 2.00 10.06
CA ILE A 267 20.22 0.76 9.57
C ILE A 267 19.73 0.40 8.16
N ASN A 268 18.56 0.89 7.76
CA ASN A 268 18.02 0.65 6.42
C ASN A 268 18.64 1.56 5.33
N ILE A 269 19.36 2.61 5.69
CA ILE A 269 20.01 3.52 4.72
C ILE A 269 21.06 2.78 3.88
N PRO A 270 21.99 1.98 4.46
CA PRO A 270 22.96 1.23 3.68
C PRO A 270 22.35 0.17 2.76
N LEU A 271 21.22 -0.44 3.18
CA LEU A 271 20.51 -1.45 2.38
C LEU A 271 19.83 -0.84 1.15
N THR A 272 19.42 0.42 1.22
CA THR A 272 18.84 1.17 0.09
C THR A 272 19.89 1.66 -0.90
N VAL A 273 21.14 1.81 -0.49
CA VAL A 273 22.25 2.28 -1.35
C VAL A 273 22.90 1.12 -2.13
N GLN A 274 22.60 -0.13 -1.79
CA GLN A 274 23.13 -1.33 -2.49
C GLN A 274 22.27 -1.80 -3.69
N ILE A 275 21.22 -1.08 -4.03
CA ILE A 275 20.41 -1.31 -5.23
C ILE A 275 20.91 -0.40 -6.36
#